data_aeef8b4ad516838d434405de60be48c3
#
_entry.id   aeef8b4ad516838d434405de60be48c3
#
_cell.length_a   1.000
_cell.length_b   1.000
_cell.length_c   1.000
_cell.angle_alpha   90.00
_cell.angle_beta   90.00
_cell.angle_gamma   90.00
#
_symmetry.space_group_name_H-M   'P 1'
#
loop_
_entity.id
_entity.type
_entity.pdbx_description
1 polymer ?
#
loop_
_entity_poly.entity_id
_entity_poly.type
_entity_poly.pdbx_seq_one_letter_code
_entity_poly.pdbx_strand_id
1 'polypeptide(L)'
;MDVTRDGRSWRIGTVDDVAWLADQTTHGLSITTAIPPVFRAYATFYPPDGVSVGAHERAVVDELTWNTPAQPWWLGYLDTGAHDIVFPFAPTVSLYAGWPYMLVEAGPEQALTWRTGHMRGDGPLPDLFFPADHSWLVSALWDDAWTDIGGSTALITALHRNPLVSARPVGPDEDALPPGLTRE
;
A
#
# COMPACT_ATOMS: atom_id res chain seq x y z
N MET A 1 -3.45 -21.35 -3.30
CA MET A 1 -3.70 -21.90 -1.93
C MET A 1 -4.73 -21.01 -1.27
N ASP A 2 -5.64 -21.58 -0.49
CA ASP A 2 -6.65 -20.81 0.22
C ASP A 2 -6.45 -20.94 1.73
N VAL A 3 -6.76 -19.86 2.44
CA VAL A 3 -6.75 -19.82 3.91
C VAL A 3 -8.11 -19.39 4.42
N THR A 4 -8.49 -19.83 5.62
CA THR A 4 -9.79 -19.49 6.21
C THR A 4 -9.62 -18.42 7.29
N ARG A 5 -10.40 -17.33 7.18
CA ARG A 5 -10.53 -16.28 8.18
C ARG A 5 -11.95 -15.69 8.12
N ASP A 6 -12.50 -15.31 9.27
CA ASP A 6 -13.83 -14.69 9.38
C ASP A 6 -14.95 -15.52 8.72
N GLY A 7 -14.84 -16.87 8.76
CA GLY A 7 -15.79 -17.79 8.17
C GLY A 7 -15.77 -17.85 6.64
N ARG A 8 -14.77 -17.27 5.99
CA ARG A 8 -14.57 -17.27 4.54
C ARG A 8 -13.23 -17.87 4.16
N SER A 9 -13.16 -18.35 2.91
CA SER A 9 -11.92 -18.77 2.26
C SER A 9 -11.35 -17.59 1.48
N TRP A 10 -10.03 -17.36 1.62
CA TRP A 10 -9.29 -16.28 0.99
C TRP A 10 -8.14 -16.84 0.15
N ARG A 11 -7.98 -16.34 -1.06
CA ARG A 11 -6.90 -16.75 -1.96
C ARG A 11 -5.59 -16.11 -1.57
N ILE A 12 -4.56 -16.93 -1.28
CA ILE A 12 -3.19 -16.45 -1.11
C ILE A 12 -2.53 -16.28 -2.48
N GLY A 13 -1.89 -15.14 -2.67
CA GLY A 13 -1.19 -14.78 -3.89
C GLY A 13 0.10 -15.56 -4.11
N THR A 14 0.55 -15.53 -5.34
CA THR A 14 1.76 -16.18 -5.83
C THR A 14 2.66 -15.17 -6.55
N VAL A 15 3.83 -15.61 -6.98
CA VAL A 15 4.75 -14.77 -7.79
C VAL A 15 4.10 -14.27 -9.08
N ASP A 16 3.16 -15.01 -9.65
CA ASP A 16 2.46 -14.62 -10.88
C ASP A 16 1.55 -13.40 -10.65
N ASP A 17 0.96 -13.29 -9.45
CA ASP A 17 0.06 -12.17 -9.09
C ASP A 17 0.82 -10.83 -8.91
N VAL A 18 2.13 -10.87 -8.75
CA VAL A 18 3.01 -9.70 -8.59
C VAL A 18 4.08 -9.59 -9.67
N ALA A 19 4.06 -10.42 -10.71
CA ALA A 19 5.05 -10.41 -11.78
C ALA A 19 5.16 -9.06 -12.49
N TRP A 20 4.07 -8.30 -12.56
CA TRP A 20 4.03 -6.96 -13.12
C TRP A 20 4.76 -5.90 -12.28
N LEU A 21 4.98 -6.18 -11.01
CA LEU A 21 5.66 -5.32 -10.04
C LEU A 21 7.11 -5.77 -9.80
N ALA A 22 7.34 -7.08 -9.79
CA ALA A 22 8.65 -7.66 -9.52
C ALA A 22 9.68 -7.14 -10.54
N ASP A 23 10.86 -6.74 -10.04
CA ASP A 23 11.98 -6.19 -10.84
C ASP A 23 11.64 -4.92 -11.68
N GLN A 24 10.50 -4.28 -11.43
CA GLN A 24 10.08 -3.05 -12.12
C GLN A 24 10.38 -1.78 -11.31
N THR A 25 10.74 -1.91 -10.04
CA THR A 25 11.13 -0.79 -9.19
C THR A 25 12.63 -0.51 -9.30
N THR A 26 13.02 0.71 -8.95
CA THR A 26 14.41 1.16 -9.01
C THR A 26 15.07 1.11 -7.64
N HIS A 27 16.37 1.38 -7.58
CA HIS A 27 17.08 1.61 -6.31
C HIS A 27 17.31 3.09 -6.12
N GLY A 28 17.22 3.57 -4.89
CA GLY A 28 17.51 4.96 -4.54
C GLY A 28 16.46 5.58 -3.64
N LEU A 29 16.17 6.85 -3.89
CA LEU A 29 15.34 7.67 -3.01
C LEU A 29 14.14 8.29 -3.75
N SER A 30 13.99 7.98 -5.03
CA SER A 30 12.86 8.42 -5.84
C SER A 30 11.63 7.53 -5.57
N ILE A 31 10.45 8.03 -5.92
CA ILE A 31 9.20 7.29 -5.74
C ILE A 31 9.20 5.94 -6.48
N THR A 32 10.00 5.82 -7.53
CA THR A 32 10.11 4.56 -8.29
C THR A 32 10.82 3.43 -7.53
N THR A 33 11.36 3.69 -6.35
CA THR A 33 11.82 2.65 -5.43
C THR A 33 10.66 1.83 -4.86
N ALA A 34 9.52 2.47 -4.60
CA ALA A 34 8.32 1.82 -4.06
C ALA A 34 7.26 1.52 -5.13
N ILE A 35 7.16 2.37 -6.15
CA ILE A 35 6.11 2.34 -7.17
C ILE A 35 6.75 2.22 -8.57
N PRO A 36 6.46 1.18 -9.36
CA PRO A 36 7.04 1.03 -10.69
C PRO A 36 6.64 2.19 -11.62
N PRO A 37 7.49 2.59 -12.59
CA PRO A 37 7.26 3.75 -13.46
C PRO A 37 6.24 3.47 -14.59
N VAL A 38 5.11 2.85 -14.26
CA VAL A 38 4.05 2.45 -15.19
C VAL A 38 2.79 3.30 -15.08
N PHE A 39 2.68 4.13 -14.05
CA PHE A 39 1.50 4.94 -13.77
C PHE A 39 1.56 6.33 -14.43
N ARG A 40 0.40 6.96 -14.54
CA ARG A 40 0.26 8.31 -15.11
C ARG A 40 0.68 9.43 -14.16
N ALA A 41 0.55 9.18 -12.85
CA ALA A 41 0.86 10.15 -11.81
C ALA A 41 1.25 9.42 -10.52
N TYR A 42 1.99 10.13 -9.67
CA TYR A 42 2.52 9.61 -8.41
C TYR A 42 2.31 10.63 -7.30
N ALA A 43 2.22 10.14 -6.08
CA ALA A 43 2.24 10.98 -4.89
C ALA A 43 2.82 10.22 -3.70
N THR A 44 3.23 10.99 -2.70
CA THR A 44 3.64 10.49 -1.40
C THR A 44 2.82 11.17 -0.32
N PHE A 45 2.55 10.49 0.78
CA PHE A 45 1.76 11.03 1.88
C PHE A 45 2.14 10.44 3.24
N TYR A 46 1.85 11.23 4.25
CA TYR A 46 1.98 10.91 5.66
C TYR A 46 0.80 11.57 6.39
N PRO A 47 0.29 11.02 7.51
CA PRO A 47 -0.82 11.63 8.23
C PRO A 47 -0.56 13.12 8.54
N PRO A 48 -1.41 14.05 8.08
CA PRO A 48 -1.23 15.47 8.36
C PRO A 48 -1.31 15.76 9.86
N ASP A 49 -0.68 16.84 10.31
CA ASP A 49 -0.72 17.28 11.70
C ASP A 49 -2.14 17.38 12.24
N GLY A 50 -2.40 16.74 13.38
CA GLY A 50 -3.70 16.73 14.03
C GLY A 50 -4.71 15.72 13.44
N VAL A 51 -4.37 15.01 12.39
CA VAL A 51 -5.16 13.91 11.82
C VAL A 51 -4.71 12.60 12.45
N SER A 52 -5.65 11.82 12.99
CA SER A 52 -5.31 10.50 13.51
C SER A 52 -4.99 9.53 12.35
N VAL A 53 -4.08 8.59 12.60
CA VAL A 53 -3.70 7.56 11.62
C VAL A 53 -4.93 6.84 11.07
N GLY A 54 -5.86 6.42 11.92
CA GLY A 54 -7.08 5.72 11.47
C GLY A 54 -8.01 6.58 10.61
N ALA A 55 -8.11 7.91 10.85
CA ALA A 55 -8.89 8.81 10.01
C ALA A 55 -8.21 9.03 8.65
N HIS A 56 -6.89 9.19 8.66
CA HIS A 56 -6.07 9.32 7.47
C HIS A 56 -6.19 8.08 6.57
N GLU A 57 -5.96 6.90 7.11
CA GLU A 57 -5.99 5.66 6.33
C GLU A 57 -7.38 5.32 5.79
N ARG A 58 -8.43 5.59 6.58
CA ARG A 58 -9.80 5.49 6.07
C ARG A 58 -10.04 6.42 4.90
N ALA A 59 -9.58 7.67 4.97
CA ALA A 59 -9.71 8.63 3.88
C ALA A 59 -8.96 8.16 2.61
N VAL A 60 -7.79 7.55 2.77
CA VAL A 60 -7.05 6.94 1.65
C VAL A 60 -7.89 5.83 0.98
N VAL A 61 -8.41 4.89 1.77
CA VAL A 61 -9.22 3.77 1.25
C VAL A 61 -10.52 4.27 0.61
N ASP A 62 -11.16 5.28 1.17
CA ASP A 62 -12.38 5.88 0.60
C ASP A 62 -12.10 6.51 -0.78
N GLU A 63 -10.99 7.25 -0.95
CA GLU A 63 -10.59 7.81 -2.24
C GLU A 63 -10.26 6.73 -3.27
N LEU A 64 -9.54 5.68 -2.86
CA LEU A 64 -9.24 4.53 -3.73
C LEU A 64 -10.53 3.83 -4.18
N THR A 65 -11.44 3.56 -3.25
CA THR A 65 -12.71 2.90 -3.55
C THR A 65 -13.60 3.75 -4.47
N TRP A 66 -13.64 5.07 -4.25
CA TRP A 66 -14.43 5.99 -5.07
C TRP A 66 -13.92 6.13 -6.50
N ASN A 67 -12.60 6.09 -6.66
CA ASN A 67 -11.94 6.28 -7.96
C ASN A 67 -11.66 4.96 -8.72
N THR A 68 -12.14 3.81 -8.21
CA THR A 68 -11.89 2.49 -8.79
C THR A 68 -13.19 1.71 -8.93
N PRO A 69 -13.43 1.01 -10.05
CA PRO A 69 -14.57 0.08 -10.15
C PRO A 69 -14.53 -0.96 -9.04
N ALA A 70 -15.71 -1.44 -8.62
CA ALA A 70 -15.80 -2.50 -7.62
C ALA A 70 -15.12 -3.78 -8.13
N GLN A 71 -14.03 -4.16 -7.47
CA GLN A 71 -13.21 -5.33 -7.79
C GLN A 71 -12.43 -5.80 -6.56
N PRO A 72 -11.90 -7.03 -6.57
CA PRO A 72 -10.99 -7.48 -5.54
C PRO A 72 -9.71 -6.65 -5.49
N TRP A 73 -9.14 -6.55 -4.29
CA TRP A 73 -7.83 -5.98 -4.05
C TRP A 73 -6.85 -7.06 -3.60
N TRP A 74 -5.62 -6.90 -3.95
CA TRP A 74 -4.49 -7.60 -3.38
C TRP A 74 -3.95 -6.82 -2.19
N LEU A 75 -3.87 -7.48 -1.02
CA LEU A 75 -3.33 -6.92 0.22
C LEU A 75 -2.03 -7.66 0.54
N GLY A 76 -0.94 -6.93 0.61
CA GLY A 76 0.40 -7.46 0.91
C GLY A 76 0.84 -7.02 2.30
N TYR A 77 1.26 -7.97 3.11
CA TYR A 77 1.76 -7.77 4.46
C TYR A 77 3.20 -8.25 4.53
N LEU A 78 4.11 -7.37 4.91
CA LEU A 78 5.52 -7.70 5.06
C LEU A 78 5.71 -8.69 6.21
N ASP A 79 6.35 -9.82 5.95
CA ASP A 79 6.72 -10.79 6.99
C ASP A 79 8.06 -10.39 7.60
N THR A 80 8.00 -9.67 8.71
CA THR A 80 9.17 -9.25 9.48
C THR A 80 9.66 -10.31 10.47
N GLY A 81 8.99 -11.47 10.52
CA GLY A 81 9.19 -12.46 11.57
C GLY A 81 8.53 -12.09 12.91
N ALA A 82 7.85 -10.94 13.00
CA ALA A 82 6.98 -10.62 14.12
C ALA A 82 5.70 -11.45 14.06
N HIS A 83 5.06 -11.68 15.21
CA HIS A 83 3.85 -12.53 15.28
C HIS A 83 2.55 -11.81 14.91
N ASP A 84 2.63 -10.68 14.23
CA ASP A 84 1.52 -9.80 13.85
C ASP A 84 1.05 -9.99 12.39
N ILE A 85 1.63 -10.91 11.66
CA ILE A 85 1.24 -11.21 10.28
C ILE A 85 -0.19 -11.76 10.22
N VAL A 86 -0.95 -11.27 9.26
CA VAL A 86 -2.40 -11.53 9.15
C VAL A 86 -2.72 -13.03 8.95
N PHE A 87 -1.88 -13.74 8.19
CA PHE A 87 -1.98 -15.19 7.98
C PHE A 87 -0.62 -15.85 8.26
N PRO A 88 -0.29 -16.14 9.52
CA PRO A 88 0.96 -16.82 9.85
C PRO A 88 1.02 -18.17 9.12
N PHE A 89 2.20 -18.52 8.63
CA PHE A 89 2.48 -19.75 7.85
C PHE A 89 1.93 -19.77 6.42
N ALA A 90 1.31 -18.70 5.92
CA ALA A 90 1.02 -18.59 4.51
C ALA A 90 2.31 -18.40 3.69
N PRO A 91 2.38 -18.91 2.44
CA PRO A 91 3.52 -18.66 1.57
C PRO A 91 3.67 -17.17 1.28
N THR A 92 4.93 -16.74 1.14
CA THR A 92 5.28 -15.36 0.80
C THR A 92 5.79 -15.25 -0.63
N VAL A 93 5.69 -14.05 -1.20
CA VAL A 93 6.34 -13.64 -2.43
C VAL A 93 7.47 -12.66 -2.10
N SER A 94 8.55 -12.70 -2.88
CA SER A 94 9.67 -11.77 -2.69
C SER A 94 9.49 -10.55 -3.57
N LEU A 95 9.54 -9.35 -2.98
CA LEU A 95 9.42 -8.07 -3.68
C LEU A 95 10.53 -7.11 -3.25
N TYR A 96 10.73 -6.06 -4.04
CA TYR A 96 11.73 -5.02 -3.80
C TYR A 96 13.15 -5.60 -3.60
N ALA A 97 13.80 -5.30 -2.50
CA ALA A 97 15.14 -5.80 -2.16
C ALA A 97 15.14 -7.27 -1.65
N GLY A 98 14.14 -8.06 -2.01
CA GLY A 98 14.02 -9.45 -1.57
C GLY A 98 13.19 -9.63 -0.30
N TRP A 99 12.39 -8.66 0.08
CA TRP A 99 11.55 -8.72 1.27
C TRP A 99 10.35 -9.66 1.06
N PRO A 100 10.04 -10.52 2.07
CA PRO A 100 8.94 -11.47 1.97
C PRO A 100 7.60 -10.79 2.28
N TYR A 101 6.67 -10.84 1.34
CA TYR A 101 5.30 -10.38 1.53
C TYR A 101 4.32 -11.54 1.48
N MET A 102 3.47 -11.67 2.47
CA MET A 102 2.26 -12.47 2.39
C MET A 102 1.21 -11.67 1.60
N LEU A 103 0.73 -12.24 0.49
CA LEU A 103 -0.22 -11.57 -0.40
C LEU A 103 -1.56 -12.30 -0.35
N VAL A 104 -2.65 -11.59 -0.21
CA VAL A 104 -4.00 -12.16 -0.13
C VAL A 104 -4.99 -11.34 -0.95
N GLU A 105 -5.88 -12.01 -1.68
CA GLU A 105 -6.97 -11.37 -2.42
C GLU A 105 -8.15 -11.11 -1.49
N ALA A 106 -8.54 -9.84 -1.32
CA ALA A 106 -9.59 -9.41 -0.40
C ALA A 106 -10.26 -8.11 -0.89
N GLY A 107 -10.50 -7.14 -0.02
CA GLY A 107 -11.13 -5.88 -0.38
C GLY A 107 -10.82 -4.74 0.60
N PRO A 108 -11.40 -3.55 0.35
CA PRO A 108 -11.15 -2.36 1.16
C PRO A 108 -11.52 -2.52 2.63
N GLU A 109 -12.57 -3.28 2.94
CA GLU A 109 -12.97 -3.56 4.32
C GLU A 109 -11.86 -4.32 5.07
N GLN A 110 -11.28 -5.34 4.45
CA GLN A 110 -10.21 -6.14 5.02
C GLN A 110 -8.92 -5.34 5.18
N ALA A 111 -8.63 -4.45 4.23
CA ALA A 111 -7.51 -3.52 4.35
C ALA A 111 -7.60 -2.66 5.61
N LEU A 112 -8.79 -2.24 6.01
CA LEU A 112 -9.02 -1.39 7.19
C LEU A 112 -9.18 -2.17 8.51
N THR A 113 -9.35 -3.49 8.48
CA THR A 113 -9.77 -4.22 9.69
C THR A 113 -8.82 -5.34 10.11
N TRP A 114 -8.11 -5.97 9.19
CA TRP A 114 -7.36 -7.19 9.52
C TRP A 114 -6.14 -6.96 10.42
N ARG A 115 -5.52 -5.79 10.36
CA ARG A 115 -4.38 -5.40 11.20
C ARG A 115 -4.77 -4.67 12.47
N THR A 116 -6.05 -4.31 12.63
CA THR A 116 -6.50 -3.55 13.80
C THR A 116 -6.16 -4.27 15.10
N GLY A 117 -5.44 -3.58 15.99
CA GLY A 117 -5.01 -4.11 17.28
C GLY A 117 -3.74 -4.96 17.28
N HIS A 118 -3.15 -5.23 16.12
CA HIS A 118 -1.91 -6.01 16.01
C HIS A 118 -0.63 -5.17 16.09
N MET A 119 -0.69 -3.91 15.68
CA MET A 119 0.47 -3.02 15.64
C MET A 119 0.39 -1.93 16.72
N ARG A 120 1.51 -1.64 17.35
CA ARG A 120 1.64 -0.53 18.31
C ARG A 120 1.85 0.77 17.55
N GLY A 121 0.79 1.57 17.44
CA GLY A 121 0.88 2.93 16.91
C GLY A 121 0.80 3.06 15.39
N ASP A 122 0.93 1.97 14.66
CA ASP A 122 0.74 1.95 13.23
C ASP A 122 -0.73 1.72 12.86
N GLY A 123 -1.11 2.13 11.67
CA GLY A 123 -2.48 1.97 11.20
C GLY A 123 -2.80 0.56 10.72
N PRO A 124 -4.08 0.30 10.38
CA PRO A 124 -4.52 -1.00 9.93
C PRO A 124 -4.12 -1.35 8.49
N LEU A 125 -3.67 -0.40 7.66
CA LEU A 125 -3.43 -0.64 6.25
C LEU A 125 -2.35 -1.71 5.99
N PRO A 126 -2.47 -2.49 4.90
CA PRO A 126 -1.39 -3.34 4.42
C PRO A 126 -0.15 -2.51 4.04
N ASP A 127 1.02 -3.15 4.03
CA ASP A 127 2.27 -2.50 3.59
C ASP A 127 2.30 -2.29 2.07
N LEU A 128 1.53 -3.11 1.34
CA LEU A 128 1.38 -3.06 -0.11
C LEU A 128 -0.05 -3.43 -0.47
N PHE A 129 -0.71 -2.66 -1.35
CA PHE A 129 -2.01 -3.08 -1.87
C PHE A 129 -2.33 -2.44 -3.23
N PHE A 130 -3.10 -3.17 -4.04
CA PHE A 130 -3.47 -2.78 -5.40
C PHE A 130 -4.73 -3.53 -5.86
N PRO A 131 -5.52 -2.98 -6.81
CA PRO A 131 -6.70 -3.65 -7.35
C PRO A 131 -6.32 -4.71 -8.38
N ALA A 132 -7.23 -5.62 -8.68
CA ALA A 132 -7.03 -6.70 -9.63
C ALA A 132 -6.67 -6.21 -11.05
N ASP A 133 -7.11 -5.01 -11.44
CA ASP A 133 -6.79 -4.40 -12.74
C ASP A 133 -5.48 -3.60 -12.76
N HIS A 134 -4.74 -3.55 -11.65
CA HIS A 134 -3.49 -2.82 -11.48
C HIS A 134 -3.60 -1.31 -11.79
N SER A 135 -4.78 -0.70 -11.69
CA SER A 135 -4.99 0.71 -12.01
C SER A 135 -4.33 1.69 -11.04
N TRP A 136 -3.93 1.22 -9.86
CA TRP A 136 -3.12 1.93 -8.88
C TRP A 136 -2.33 0.94 -8.01
N LEU A 137 -1.31 1.46 -7.32
CA LEU A 137 -0.52 0.75 -6.32
C LEU A 137 -0.23 1.68 -5.16
N VAL A 138 -0.48 1.21 -3.95
CA VAL A 138 -0.05 1.85 -2.69
C VAL A 138 1.02 0.96 -2.05
N SER A 139 2.11 1.58 -1.60
CA SER A 139 3.21 0.88 -0.94
C SER A 139 3.85 1.74 0.15
N ALA A 140 4.04 1.14 1.33
CA ALA A 140 4.90 1.66 2.38
C ALA A 140 6.10 0.73 2.50
N LEU A 141 7.31 1.22 2.23
CA LEU A 141 8.53 0.43 2.37
C LEU A 141 8.91 0.29 3.84
N TRP A 142 9.62 -0.78 4.15
CA TRP A 142 9.96 -1.16 5.53
C TRP A 142 10.66 -0.08 6.35
N ASP A 143 11.55 0.66 5.73
CA ASP A 143 12.38 1.70 6.35
C ASP A 143 11.85 3.12 6.13
N ASP A 144 10.74 3.27 5.42
CA ASP A 144 10.09 4.56 5.23
C ASP A 144 8.99 4.81 6.27
N ALA A 145 8.92 6.05 6.76
CA ALA A 145 7.84 6.49 7.66
C ALA A 145 6.61 7.02 6.89
N TRP A 146 6.59 6.89 5.58
CA TRP A 146 5.54 7.41 4.71
C TRP A 146 5.03 6.35 3.73
N THR A 147 4.02 6.71 2.97
CA THR A 147 3.39 5.85 1.98
C THR A 147 3.45 6.48 0.60
N ASP A 148 3.72 5.67 -0.39
CA ASP A 148 3.81 6.05 -1.80
C ASP A 148 2.63 5.48 -2.59
N ILE A 149 2.19 6.20 -3.62
CA ILE A 149 1.13 5.77 -4.53
C ILE A 149 1.44 6.12 -5.98
N GLY A 150 1.12 5.19 -6.88
CA GLY A 150 0.98 5.43 -8.32
C GLY A 150 -0.43 5.15 -8.81
N GLY A 151 -0.90 5.92 -9.78
CA GLY A 151 -2.24 5.72 -10.32
C GLY A 151 -2.62 6.69 -11.43
N SER A 152 -3.92 6.88 -11.64
CA SER A 152 -4.43 7.88 -12.57
C SER A 152 -4.22 9.30 -12.04
N THR A 153 -4.11 10.28 -12.92
CA THR A 153 -4.04 11.70 -12.54
C THR A 153 -5.25 12.13 -11.72
N ALA A 154 -6.44 11.60 -12.02
CA ALA A 154 -7.66 11.91 -11.27
C ALA A 154 -7.57 11.44 -9.81
N LEU A 155 -7.12 10.20 -9.58
CA LEU A 155 -6.93 9.65 -8.24
C LEU A 155 -5.89 10.46 -7.45
N ILE A 156 -4.71 10.74 -8.04
CA ILE A 156 -3.67 11.51 -7.37
C ILE A 156 -4.16 12.93 -7.02
N THR A 157 -4.95 13.54 -7.90
CA THR A 157 -5.57 14.86 -7.64
C THR A 157 -6.59 14.79 -6.49
N ALA A 158 -7.37 13.73 -6.40
CA ALA A 158 -8.33 13.52 -5.30
C ALA A 158 -7.61 13.39 -3.95
N LEU A 159 -6.60 12.54 -3.87
CA LEU A 159 -5.77 12.38 -2.66
C LEU A 159 -5.05 13.68 -2.24
N HIS A 160 -4.55 14.44 -3.22
CA HIS A 160 -3.94 15.74 -2.95
C HIS A 160 -4.92 16.76 -2.34
N ARG A 161 -6.16 16.76 -2.82
CA ARG A 161 -7.20 17.71 -2.37
C ARG A 161 -7.88 17.29 -1.07
N ASN A 162 -7.79 16.02 -0.69
CA ASN A 162 -8.39 15.53 0.53
C ASN A 162 -7.58 16.01 1.76
N PRO A 163 -8.15 16.85 2.64
CA PRO A 163 -7.42 17.43 3.77
C PRO A 163 -6.98 16.38 4.81
N LEU A 164 -7.58 15.20 4.82
CA LEU A 164 -7.19 14.11 5.70
C LEU A 164 -6.01 13.29 5.15
N VAL A 165 -5.66 13.47 3.87
CA VAL A 165 -4.54 12.79 3.21
C VAL A 165 -3.42 13.76 2.86
N SER A 166 -3.75 14.87 2.20
CA SER A 166 -2.81 15.93 1.77
C SER A 166 -1.60 15.39 1.00
N ALA A 167 -1.85 14.44 0.10
CA ALA A 167 -0.79 13.82 -0.67
C ALA A 167 0.00 14.85 -1.48
N ARG A 168 1.34 14.70 -1.51
CA ARG A 168 2.22 15.51 -2.36
C ARG A 168 2.42 14.81 -3.71
N PRO A 169 1.90 15.37 -4.82
CA PRO A 169 2.25 14.87 -6.15
C PRO A 169 3.76 14.96 -6.39
N VAL A 170 4.33 13.94 -6.99
CA VAL A 170 5.77 13.86 -7.32
C VAL A 170 5.97 13.30 -8.72
N GLY A 171 7.06 13.69 -9.37
CA GLY A 171 7.51 13.06 -10.61
C GLY A 171 8.25 11.73 -10.33
N PRO A 172 8.38 10.86 -11.34
CA PRO A 172 9.02 9.55 -11.16
C PRO A 172 10.48 9.63 -10.71
N ASP A 173 11.18 10.71 -11.03
CA ASP A 173 12.58 10.94 -10.66
C ASP A 173 12.73 11.84 -9.42
N GLU A 174 11.63 12.28 -8.84
CA GLU A 174 11.64 13.12 -7.65
C GLU A 174 11.76 12.29 -6.38
N ASP A 175 12.31 12.95 -5.36
CA ASP A 175 12.36 12.47 -4.00
C ASP A 175 10.94 12.22 -3.46
N ALA A 176 10.70 11.01 -2.94
CA ALA A 176 9.41 10.59 -2.38
C ALA A 176 9.09 11.19 -1.01
N LEU A 177 9.94 12.04 -0.44
CA LEU A 177 9.75 12.59 0.89
C LEU A 177 8.45 13.43 0.97
N PRO A 178 7.47 13.08 1.83
CA PRO A 178 6.24 13.84 1.94
C PRO A 178 6.44 15.20 2.63
N PRO A 179 5.45 16.11 2.52
CA PRO A 179 5.52 17.42 3.18
C PRO A 179 5.70 17.28 4.70
N GLY A 180 6.57 18.10 5.26
CA GLY A 180 6.80 18.16 6.72
C GLY A 180 7.82 17.15 7.25
N LEU A 181 8.23 16.17 6.45
CA LEU A 181 9.34 15.27 6.80
C LEU A 181 10.66 15.79 6.22
N THR A 182 11.71 15.67 7.01
CA THR A 182 13.10 15.95 6.59
C THR A 182 13.90 14.67 6.74
N ARG A 183 14.83 14.43 5.82
CA ARG A 183 15.83 13.37 6.05
C ARG A 183 16.76 13.78 7.16
N GLU A 184 16.92 12.90 8.13
CA GLU A 184 17.97 12.99 9.14
C GLU A 184 19.33 12.57 8.56
#